data_dbb1cc075c7fce7d0c40d93b92b9d3c8
#
_entry.id   dbb1cc075c7fce7d0c40d93b92b9d3c8
#
_cell.length_a   1.000
_cell.length_b   1.000
_cell.length_c   1.000
_cell.angle_alpha   90.00
_cell.angle_beta   90.00
_cell.angle_gamma   90.00
#
_symmetry.space_group_name_H-M   'P 1'
#
loop_
_entity.id
_entity.type
_entity.pdbx_description
1 polymer ?
#
loop_
_entity_poly.entity_id
_entity_poly.type
_entity_poly.pdbx_seq_one_letter_code
_entity_poly.pdbx_strand_id
1 'polypeptide(L)'
;PKFEGTPVAEFESNDRSRVSAFARLYGYESDKHPGMNSLYITIGSEMSPQNNQGFYLDVNESDRTVEIRRQENKTSQRVAYWHFEDLEKELHLKHPATLWVKAESRMNGDIAEFKYTEAELTRSPQFMTFISLIKLGVVTYDWRGYTSKEGKYEGKNHGNAWRVKKKHRNQLFSSSEVIELI
;
A
#
# COMPACT_ATOMS: atom_id res chain seq x y z
N PRO A 1 1.89 -3.39 16.20
CA PRO A 1 1.96 -3.31 14.72
C PRO A 1 1.99 -1.84 14.31
N LYS A 2 3.05 -1.46 13.58
CA LYS A 2 3.31 -0.08 13.16
C LYS A 2 2.59 0.31 11.85
N PHE A 3 1.42 -0.24 11.59
CA PHE A 3 0.72 0.05 10.35
C PHE A 3 -0.42 1.02 10.62
N GLU A 4 -0.22 2.27 10.27
CA GLU A 4 -1.24 3.33 10.37
C GLU A 4 -2.36 3.20 9.32
N GLY A 5 -2.34 2.15 8.50
CA GLY A 5 -3.33 1.94 7.45
C GLY A 5 -3.69 0.48 7.23
N THR A 6 -4.85 0.24 6.66
CA THR A 6 -5.32 -1.08 6.24
C THR A 6 -4.94 -1.29 4.77
N PRO A 7 -4.37 -2.45 4.38
CA PRO A 7 -4.16 -2.74 2.97
C PRO A 7 -5.50 -2.77 2.24
N VAL A 8 -5.66 -1.99 1.19
CA VAL A 8 -6.88 -1.99 0.37
C VAL A 8 -6.70 -2.73 -0.95
N ALA A 9 -5.47 -2.88 -1.43
CA ALA A 9 -5.11 -3.77 -2.52
C ALA A 9 -3.64 -4.17 -2.37
N GLU A 10 -3.33 -5.44 -2.48
CA GLU A 10 -1.96 -5.91 -2.62
C GLU A 10 -1.73 -6.16 -4.10
N PHE A 11 -0.77 -5.44 -4.67
CA PHE A 11 -0.18 -5.84 -5.93
C PHE A 11 0.90 -6.86 -5.63
N GLU A 12 0.59 -8.12 -5.78
CA GLU A 12 1.62 -9.03 -6.20
C GLU A 12 1.96 -8.68 -7.65
N SER A 13 2.88 -7.76 -7.82
CA SER A 13 3.67 -7.82 -9.03
C SER A 13 4.36 -9.19 -8.96
N ASN A 14 3.78 -10.18 -9.64
CA ASN A 14 4.44 -11.46 -9.87
C ASN A 14 5.75 -11.28 -10.66
N ASP A 15 6.00 -10.08 -11.12
CA ASP A 15 7.25 -9.67 -11.71
C ASP A 15 8.24 -9.26 -10.62
N ARG A 16 8.80 -10.28 -9.94
CA ARG A 16 9.89 -10.11 -9.00
C ARG A 16 11.06 -9.29 -9.59
N SER A 17 11.19 -9.28 -10.91
CA SER A 17 12.22 -8.55 -11.62
C SER A 17 12.03 -7.03 -11.50
N ARG A 18 10.81 -6.53 -11.61
CA ARG A 18 10.49 -5.08 -11.49
C ARG A 18 10.71 -4.57 -10.08
N VAL A 19 10.26 -5.33 -9.07
CA VAL A 19 10.47 -4.98 -7.66
C VAL A 19 11.96 -4.91 -7.35
N SER A 20 12.73 -5.89 -7.85
CA SER A 20 14.18 -5.94 -7.68
C SER A 20 14.88 -4.79 -8.38
N ALA A 21 14.51 -4.49 -9.62
CA ALA A 21 15.09 -3.39 -10.39
C ALA A 21 14.87 -2.06 -9.67
N PHE A 22 13.67 -1.81 -9.15
CA PHE A 22 13.38 -0.59 -8.40
C PHE A 22 14.21 -0.50 -7.11
N ALA A 23 14.30 -1.58 -6.33
CA ALA A 23 15.11 -1.61 -5.12
C ALA A 23 16.62 -1.50 -5.41
N ARG A 24 17.11 -2.00 -6.56
CA ARG A 24 18.51 -1.81 -6.97
C ARG A 24 18.83 -0.36 -7.32
N LEU A 25 17.91 0.32 -7.99
CA LEU A 25 18.12 1.70 -8.42
C LEU A 25 17.99 2.72 -7.28
N TYR A 26 17.05 2.49 -6.36
CA TYR A 26 16.64 3.48 -5.37
C TYR A 26 16.79 3.02 -3.92
N GLY A 27 17.19 1.75 -3.71
CA GLY A 27 17.40 1.21 -2.38
C GLY A 27 18.67 1.74 -1.71
N TYR A 28 18.75 1.52 -0.43
CA TYR A 28 19.87 1.88 0.43
C TYR A 28 20.40 0.63 1.16
N GLU A 29 21.65 0.65 1.54
CA GLU A 29 22.20 -0.38 2.41
C GLU A 29 21.65 -0.23 3.83
N SER A 30 21.17 -1.31 4.41
CA SER A 30 20.59 -1.34 5.75
C SER A 30 21.28 -2.39 6.61
N ASP A 31 21.56 -2.05 7.87
CA ASP A 31 22.14 -2.97 8.84
C ASP A 31 21.31 -4.24 9.04
N LYS A 32 20.00 -4.18 8.73
CA LYS A 32 19.13 -5.36 8.80
C LYS A 32 19.37 -6.37 7.69
N HIS A 33 19.92 -5.92 6.57
CA HIS A 33 20.20 -6.75 5.38
C HIS A 33 21.55 -6.38 4.80
N PRO A 34 22.67 -6.72 5.50
CA PRO A 34 24.02 -6.40 5.05
C PRO A 34 24.28 -6.92 3.65
N GLY A 35 24.91 -6.12 2.81
CA GLY A 35 25.21 -6.48 1.42
C GLY A 35 24.02 -6.42 0.44
N MET A 36 22.82 -6.08 0.91
CA MET A 36 21.62 -5.94 0.09
C MET A 36 21.19 -4.48 -0.06
N ASN A 37 20.52 -4.16 -1.15
CA ASN A 37 19.77 -2.91 -1.30
C ASN A 37 18.38 -3.10 -0.72
N SER A 38 18.05 -2.31 0.28
CA SER A 38 16.75 -2.31 0.96
C SER A 38 15.95 -1.09 0.52
N LEU A 39 14.65 -1.25 0.37
CA LEU A 39 13.72 -0.14 0.13
C LEU A 39 12.49 -0.32 1.01
N TYR A 40 12.30 0.60 1.96
CA TYR A 40 11.17 0.63 2.88
C TYR A 40 10.67 2.06 2.96
N ILE A 41 9.78 2.41 2.03
CA ILE A 41 9.21 3.76 1.93
C ILE A 41 7.70 3.71 1.84
N THR A 42 7.06 4.75 2.36
CA THR A 42 5.66 5.07 2.08
C THR A 42 5.63 6.21 1.07
N ILE A 43 4.83 6.06 0.02
CA ILE A 43 4.71 7.02 -1.07
C ILE A 43 3.29 7.58 -1.02
N GLY A 44 3.16 8.87 -0.75
CA GLY A 44 1.91 9.63 -0.78
C GLY A 44 1.77 10.43 -2.05
N SER A 45 0.78 11.33 -2.12
CA SER A 45 0.60 12.26 -3.24
C SER A 45 1.72 13.30 -3.30
N GLU A 46 1.81 14.05 -4.39
CA GLU A 46 2.77 15.14 -4.55
C GLU A 46 2.69 16.16 -3.41
N MET A 47 1.47 16.48 -2.96
CA MET A 47 1.25 17.42 -1.85
C MET A 47 1.65 16.85 -0.48
N SER A 48 1.78 15.52 -0.35
CA SER A 48 2.13 14.83 0.88
C SER A 48 2.92 13.55 0.58
N PRO A 49 4.15 13.62 0.09
CA PRO A 49 4.89 12.47 -0.48
C PRO A 49 5.23 11.39 0.54
N GLN A 50 5.24 11.68 1.84
CA GLN A 50 5.49 10.76 2.96
C GLN A 50 6.91 10.16 3.00
N ASN A 51 7.83 10.67 2.22
CA ASN A 51 9.24 10.26 2.21
C ASN A 51 10.14 11.45 1.84
N ASN A 52 11.43 11.30 2.09
CA ASN A 52 12.47 12.29 1.80
C ASN A 52 13.30 11.95 0.54
N GLN A 53 12.90 10.94 -0.22
CA GLN A 53 13.62 10.48 -1.42
C GLN A 53 13.05 11.08 -2.72
N GLY A 54 12.04 11.95 -2.61
CA GLY A 54 11.42 12.63 -3.72
C GLY A 54 10.36 11.81 -4.48
N PHE A 55 9.95 10.65 -3.94
CA PHE A 55 8.89 9.85 -4.56
C PHE A 55 7.51 10.37 -4.19
N TYR A 56 6.61 10.38 -5.16
CA TYR A 56 5.20 10.71 -4.97
C TYR A 56 4.31 9.94 -5.95
N LEU A 57 3.04 9.83 -5.59
CA LEU A 57 1.99 9.27 -6.46
C LEU A 57 1.39 10.40 -7.29
N ASP A 58 1.28 10.15 -8.57
CA ASP A 58 0.61 11.00 -9.54
C ASP A 58 -0.49 10.21 -10.26
N VAL A 59 -1.61 10.86 -10.54
CA VAL A 59 -2.74 10.28 -11.27
C VAL A 59 -2.81 10.92 -12.64
N ASN A 60 -2.40 10.17 -13.64
CA ASN A 60 -2.46 10.57 -15.04
C ASN A 60 -3.80 10.09 -15.64
N GLU A 61 -4.78 11.01 -15.71
CA GLU A 61 -6.11 10.70 -16.22
C GLU A 61 -6.12 10.47 -17.73
N SER A 62 -5.24 11.13 -18.49
CA SER A 62 -5.18 10.96 -19.93
C SER A 62 -4.67 9.59 -20.34
N ASP A 63 -3.68 9.07 -19.65
CA ASP A 63 -3.12 7.74 -19.88
C ASP A 63 -3.82 6.65 -19.05
N ARG A 64 -4.77 7.05 -18.18
CA ARG A 64 -5.48 6.17 -17.26
C ARG A 64 -4.53 5.33 -16.41
N THR A 65 -3.57 6.01 -15.77
CA THR A 65 -2.57 5.37 -14.91
C THR A 65 -2.44 6.07 -13.55
N VAL A 66 -2.05 5.28 -12.54
CA VAL A 66 -1.45 5.80 -11.31
C VAL A 66 0.05 5.58 -11.43
N GLU A 67 0.83 6.62 -11.25
CA GLU A 67 2.27 6.61 -11.43
C GLU A 67 3.01 6.85 -10.12
N ILE A 68 4.12 6.15 -9.92
CA ILE A 68 5.14 6.63 -9.00
C ILE A 68 6.08 7.51 -9.80
N ARG A 69 6.21 8.74 -9.38
CA ARG A 69 7.16 9.70 -9.94
C ARG A 69 8.23 10.03 -8.91
N ARG A 70 9.41 10.37 -9.39
CA ARG A 70 10.51 10.86 -8.56
C ARG A 70 10.89 12.26 -8.98
N GLN A 71 10.82 13.17 -8.03
CA GLN A 71 11.35 14.52 -8.19
C GLN A 71 12.85 14.52 -7.94
N GLU A 72 13.63 14.90 -8.93
CA GLU A 72 15.07 15.10 -8.81
C GLU A 72 15.44 16.45 -9.40
N ASN A 73 15.93 17.34 -8.55
CA ASN A 73 16.14 18.75 -8.92
C ASN A 73 14.86 19.40 -9.45
N LYS A 74 14.85 19.85 -10.70
CA LYS A 74 13.70 20.49 -11.38
C LYS A 74 12.94 19.55 -12.32
N THR A 75 13.32 18.28 -12.36
CA THR A 75 12.72 17.28 -13.25
C THR A 75 11.94 16.24 -12.47
N SER A 76 10.80 15.82 -13.03
CA SER A 76 10.00 14.73 -12.50
C SER A 76 10.00 13.59 -13.49
N GLN A 77 10.42 12.42 -13.04
CA GLN A 77 10.52 11.22 -13.86
C GLN A 77 9.54 10.15 -13.38
N ARG A 78 8.79 9.54 -14.30
CA ARG A 78 7.99 8.35 -14.01
C ARG A 78 8.91 7.14 -13.82
N VAL A 79 8.78 6.46 -12.69
CA VAL A 79 9.62 5.31 -12.33
C VAL A 79 8.85 3.99 -12.25
N ALA A 80 7.54 4.06 -11.99
CA ALA A 80 6.64 2.91 -12.05
C ALA A 80 5.21 3.39 -12.35
N TYR A 81 4.33 2.49 -12.81
CA TYR A 81 2.94 2.82 -13.03
C TYR A 81 2.04 1.57 -13.02
N TRP A 82 0.77 1.80 -12.82
CA TRP A 82 -0.32 0.82 -12.93
C TRP A 82 -1.44 1.39 -13.78
N HIS A 83 -2.00 0.59 -14.66
CA HIS A 83 -3.20 0.95 -15.39
C HIS A 83 -4.43 0.95 -14.47
N PHE A 84 -5.38 1.82 -14.74
CA PHE A 84 -6.61 1.89 -13.95
C PHE A 84 -7.38 0.57 -13.97
N GLU A 85 -7.43 -0.09 -15.11
CA GLU A 85 -8.13 -1.36 -15.30
C GLU A 85 -7.57 -2.45 -14.38
N ASP A 86 -6.25 -2.52 -14.23
CA ASP A 86 -5.60 -3.50 -13.36
C ASP A 86 -5.87 -3.17 -11.88
N LEU A 87 -5.77 -1.89 -11.51
CA LEU A 87 -6.06 -1.43 -10.15
C LEU A 87 -7.51 -1.68 -9.76
N GLU A 88 -8.45 -1.38 -10.64
CA GLU A 88 -9.87 -1.57 -10.43
C GLU A 88 -10.21 -3.05 -10.24
N LYS A 89 -9.70 -3.89 -11.14
CA LYS A 89 -9.86 -5.35 -11.08
C LYS A 89 -9.36 -5.91 -9.75
N GLU A 90 -8.14 -5.56 -9.35
CA GLU A 90 -7.56 -6.04 -8.09
C GLU A 90 -8.30 -5.51 -6.86
N LEU A 91 -8.73 -4.25 -6.86
CA LEU A 91 -9.53 -3.67 -5.80
C LEU A 91 -10.83 -4.45 -5.58
N HIS A 92 -11.56 -4.75 -6.66
CA HIS A 92 -12.80 -5.51 -6.60
C HIS A 92 -12.58 -6.98 -6.24
N LEU A 93 -11.51 -7.59 -6.76
CA LEU A 93 -11.15 -8.97 -6.43
C LEU A 93 -10.80 -9.12 -4.94
N LYS A 94 -10.08 -8.15 -4.38
CA LYS A 94 -9.63 -8.17 -2.99
C LYS A 94 -10.76 -7.89 -2.00
N HIS A 95 -11.72 -7.05 -2.38
CA HIS A 95 -12.76 -6.54 -1.49
C HIS A 95 -14.19 -6.69 -2.04
N PRO A 96 -14.61 -7.88 -2.49
CA PRO A 96 -16.01 -8.07 -2.93
C PRO A 96 -16.97 -7.86 -1.77
N ALA A 97 -16.61 -8.35 -0.59
CA ALA A 97 -17.21 -8.07 0.70
C ALA A 97 -16.12 -8.26 1.77
N THR A 98 -16.01 -7.31 2.69
CA THR A 98 -14.97 -7.35 3.74
C THR A 98 -15.60 -7.15 5.10
N LEU A 99 -15.34 -8.09 5.99
CA LEU A 99 -15.75 -8.00 7.40
C LEU A 99 -14.57 -7.45 8.21
N TRP A 100 -14.79 -6.32 8.85
CA TRP A 100 -13.85 -5.67 9.75
C TRP A 100 -14.28 -5.96 11.17
N VAL A 101 -13.44 -6.66 11.92
CA VAL A 101 -13.74 -7.04 13.30
C VAL A 101 -12.94 -6.19 14.27
N LYS A 102 -13.64 -5.57 15.23
CA LYS A 102 -13.05 -4.87 16.36
C LYS A 102 -12.90 -5.86 17.51
N ALA A 103 -11.71 -5.91 18.08
CA ALA A 103 -11.41 -6.76 19.22
C ALA A 103 -10.73 -5.96 20.32
N GLU A 104 -11.13 -6.22 21.55
CA GLU A 104 -10.35 -5.89 22.73
C GLU A 104 -9.34 -7.02 22.97
N SER A 105 -8.13 -6.70 23.36
CA SER A 105 -7.10 -7.70 23.64
C SER A 105 -6.58 -7.54 25.05
N ARG A 106 -6.33 -8.67 25.73
CA ARG A 106 -5.63 -8.73 27.01
C ARG A 106 -4.56 -9.81 26.99
N MET A 107 -3.51 -9.62 27.78
CA MET A 107 -2.53 -10.67 28.02
C MET A 107 -2.94 -11.45 29.28
N ASN A 108 -2.89 -12.78 29.18
CA ASN A 108 -3.06 -13.69 30.29
C ASN A 108 -1.80 -14.58 30.34
N GLY A 109 -0.79 -14.15 31.10
CA GLY A 109 0.57 -14.66 30.98
C GLY A 109 1.14 -14.39 29.60
N ASP A 110 1.59 -15.43 28.90
CA ASP A 110 2.13 -15.37 27.54
C ASP A 110 1.05 -15.55 26.44
N ILE A 111 -0.22 -15.71 26.84
CA ILE A 111 -1.34 -15.94 25.92
C ILE A 111 -2.08 -14.63 25.68
N ALA A 112 -2.22 -14.24 24.41
CA ALA A 112 -3.09 -13.12 24.00
C ALA A 112 -4.53 -13.61 23.83
N GLU A 113 -5.46 -13.04 24.60
CA GLU A 113 -6.89 -13.28 24.49
C GLU A 113 -7.56 -12.11 23.76
N PHE A 114 -8.56 -12.42 22.92
CA PHE A 114 -9.30 -11.43 22.13
C PHE A 114 -10.79 -11.57 22.38
N LYS A 115 -11.44 -10.45 22.72
CA LYS A 115 -12.90 -10.32 22.76
C LYS A 115 -13.36 -9.50 21.56
N TYR A 116 -14.10 -10.12 20.66
CA TYR A 116 -14.73 -9.41 19.54
C TYR A 116 -15.92 -8.62 20.04
N THR A 117 -15.98 -7.34 19.73
CA THR A 117 -17.02 -6.43 20.24
C THR A 117 -17.93 -5.91 19.14
N GLU A 118 -17.42 -5.78 17.94
CA GLU A 118 -18.15 -5.18 16.83
C GLU A 118 -17.61 -5.73 15.51
N ALA A 119 -18.46 -5.92 14.54
CA ALA A 119 -18.07 -6.19 13.17
C ALA A 119 -18.70 -5.17 12.22
N GLU A 120 -17.98 -4.75 11.20
CA GLU A 120 -18.48 -3.89 10.13
C GLU A 120 -18.31 -4.62 8.80
N LEU A 121 -19.40 -4.82 8.09
CA LEU A 121 -19.39 -5.41 6.76
C LEU A 121 -19.42 -4.29 5.72
N THR A 122 -18.40 -4.23 4.87
CA THR A 122 -18.33 -3.29 3.74
C THR A 122 -18.41 -4.04 2.42
N ARG A 123 -19.00 -3.42 1.40
CA ARG A 123 -19.18 -3.99 0.06
C ARG A 123 -18.89 -2.97 -1.01
N SER A 124 -18.60 -3.45 -2.21
CA SER A 124 -18.49 -2.67 -3.44
C SER A 124 -17.57 -1.45 -3.29
N PRO A 125 -16.26 -1.66 -3.27
CA PRO A 125 -15.32 -0.55 -3.25
C PRO A 125 -15.52 0.30 -4.51
N GLN A 126 -15.39 1.63 -4.35
CA GLN A 126 -15.59 2.61 -5.42
C GLN A 126 -14.25 2.99 -6.02
N PHE A 127 -13.97 2.54 -7.25
CA PHE A 127 -12.66 2.76 -7.88
C PHE A 127 -12.35 4.25 -8.07
N MET A 128 -13.30 5.06 -8.56
CA MET A 128 -13.04 6.50 -8.74
C MET A 128 -12.83 7.22 -7.41
N THR A 129 -13.45 6.73 -6.33
CA THR A 129 -13.15 7.22 -4.98
C THR A 129 -11.74 6.85 -4.57
N PHE A 130 -11.29 5.61 -4.84
CA PHE A 130 -9.91 5.19 -4.59
C PHE A 130 -8.91 6.12 -5.29
N ILE A 131 -9.13 6.45 -6.57
CA ILE A 131 -8.30 7.38 -7.34
C ILE A 131 -8.30 8.79 -6.69
N SER A 132 -9.46 9.27 -6.29
CA SER A 132 -9.58 10.58 -5.63
C SER A 132 -8.83 10.60 -4.28
N LEU A 133 -8.90 9.52 -3.51
CA LEU A 133 -8.19 9.38 -2.24
C LEU A 133 -6.66 9.31 -2.43
N ILE A 134 -6.18 8.78 -3.55
CA ILE A 134 -4.75 8.85 -3.91
C ILE A 134 -4.34 10.31 -4.13
N LYS A 135 -5.08 11.07 -4.95
CA LYS A 135 -4.81 12.50 -5.22
C LYS A 135 -4.77 13.32 -3.92
N LEU A 136 -5.65 13.01 -2.97
CA LEU A 136 -5.74 13.67 -1.67
C LEU A 136 -4.67 13.22 -0.66
N GLY A 137 -3.82 12.23 -1.01
CA GLY A 137 -2.82 11.68 -0.10
C GLY A 137 -3.41 10.89 1.08
N VAL A 138 -4.67 10.49 0.97
CA VAL A 138 -5.36 9.62 1.94
C VAL A 138 -5.01 8.16 1.71
N VAL A 139 -4.91 7.76 0.45
CA VAL A 139 -4.37 6.46 0.04
C VAL A 139 -2.89 6.66 -0.30
N THR A 140 -2.06 5.78 0.22
CA THR A 140 -0.62 5.76 0.02
C THR A 140 -0.19 4.38 -0.48
N TYR A 141 1.01 4.30 -1.04
CA TYR A 141 1.61 3.05 -1.45
C TYR A 141 2.87 2.74 -0.63
N ASP A 142 2.93 1.57 -0.04
CA ASP A 142 4.13 1.10 0.65
C ASP A 142 4.98 0.24 -0.28
N TRP A 143 6.22 0.64 -0.45
CA TRP A 143 7.23 -0.18 -1.11
C TRP A 143 8.14 -0.79 -0.04
N ARG A 144 8.17 -2.13 0.05
CA ARG A 144 8.86 -2.83 1.13
C ARG A 144 9.55 -4.07 0.62
N GLY A 145 10.86 -4.09 0.72
CA GLY A 145 11.66 -5.25 0.33
C GLY A 145 13.14 -4.97 0.29
N TYR A 146 13.90 -5.99 -0.06
CA TYR A 146 15.33 -5.90 -0.31
C TYR A 146 15.71 -6.83 -1.46
N THR A 147 16.84 -6.56 -2.10
CA THR A 147 17.39 -7.36 -3.21
C THR A 147 18.91 -7.34 -3.19
N SER A 148 19.54 -8.35 -3.81
CA SER A 148 20.98 -8.34 -4.06
C SER A 148 21.36 -7.11 -4.89
N LYS A 149 22.57 -6.59 -4.66
CA LYS A 149 23.10 -5.44 -5.42
C LYS A 149 23.34 -5.80 -6.88
N GLU A 150 23.77 -7.03 -7.12
CA GLU A 150 24.16 -7.55 -8.44
C GLU A 150 23.64 -8.99 -8.64
N GLY A 151 23.65 -9.46 -9.90
CA GLY A 151 23.34 -10.84 -10.24
C GLY A 151 21.86 -11.21 -10.25
N LYS A 152 21.56 -12.47 -9.98
CA LYS A 152 20.17 -12.97 -9.88
C LYS A 152 19.45 -12.35 -8.70
N TYR A 153 18.12 -12.26 -8.80
CA TYR A 153 17.30 -11.82 -7.70
C TYR A 153 17.50 -12.74 -6.47
N GLU A 154 18.16 -12.20 -5.47
CA GLU A 154 18.25 -12.77 -4.13
C GLU A 154 17.72 -11.72 -3.18
N GLY A 155 16.55 -11.95 -2.63
CA GLY A 155 15.93 -10.98 -1.75
C GLY A 155 14.49 -11.34 -1.43
N LYS A 156 13.77 -10.41 -0.80
CA LYS A 156 12.41 -10.63 -0.34
C LYS A 156 11.55 -9.40 -0.57
N ASN A 157 10.40 -9.62 -1.18
CA ASN A 157 9.29 -8.68 -1.14
C ASN A 157 8.54 -8.87 0.19
N HIS A 158 8.40 -7.81 0.99
CA HIS A 158 7.70 -7.82 2.27
C HIS A 158 6.25 -7.35 2.17
N GLY A 159 5.65 -7.43 0.98
CA GLY A 159 4.28 -7.04 0.73
C GLY A 159 4.17 -5.54 0.44
N ASN A 160 4.34 -5.19 -0.83
CA ASN A 160 3.98 -3.87 -1.34
C ASN A 160 2.47 -3.74 -1.31
N ALA A 161 1.95 -2.62 -0.83
CA ALA A 161 0.50 -2.49 -0.64
C ALA A 161 0.01 -1.04 -0.74
N TRP A 162 -1.17 -0.88 -1.31
CA TRP A 162 -1.97 0.32 -1.16
C TRP A 162 -2.57 0.35 0.25
N ARG A 163 -2.53 1.53 0.89
CA ARG A 163 -3.02 1.70 2.25
C ARG A 163 -3.96 2.89 2.35
N VAL A 164 -5.03 2.71 3.11
CA VAL A 164 -5.94 3.78 3.51
C VAL A 164 -5.91 3.91 5.03
N LYS A 165 -5.87 5.13 5.55
CA LYS A 165 -5.98 5.38 6.99
C LYS A 165 -7.34 4.91 7.50
N LYS A 166 -7.37 4.22 8.65
CA LYS A 166 -8.60 3.63 9.24
C LYS A 166 -9.79 4.60 9.25
N LYS A 167 -9.58 5.86 9.62
CA LYS A 167 -10.63 6.89 9.69
C LYS A 167 -11.26 7.25 8.33
N HIS A 168 -10.62 6.89 7.22
CA HIS A 168 -11.09 7.15 5.86
C HIS A 168 -11.54 5.89 5.12
N ARG A 169 -11.43 4.72 5.76
CA ARG A 169 -11.74 3.43 5.15
C ARG A 169 -13.14 3.38 4.55
N ASN A 170 -14.13 3.88 5.29
CA ASN A 170 -15.53 3.81 4.89
C ASN A 170 -15.84 4.67 3.67
N GLN A 171 -15.01 5.67 3.36
CA GLN A 171 -15.15 6.48 2.14
C GLN A 171 -14.95 5.64 0.87
N LEU A 172 -14.17 4.55 0.97
CA LEU A 172 -13.85 3.70 -0.18
C LEU A 172 -15.03 2.80 -0.61
N PHE A 173 -15.98 2.54 0.26
CA PHE A 173 -17.06 1.57 0.03
C PHE A 173 -18.40 2.25 -0.17
N SER A 174 -19.23 1.68 -1.07
CA SER A 174 -20.58 2.18 -1.34
C SER A 174 -21.57 1.89 -0.23
N SER A 175 -21.31 0.86 0.58
CA SER A 175 -22.17 0.48 1.71
C SER A 175 -21.34 -0.08 2.87
N SER A 176 -21.80 0.19 4.07
CA SER A 176 -21.32 -0.44 5.29
C SER A 176 -22.48 -0.78 6.23
N GLU A 177 -22.36 -1.87 6.94
CA GLU A 177 -23.31 -2.36 7.92
C GLU A 177 -22.56 -2.73 9.20
N VAL A 178 -22.97 -2.15 10.32
CA VAL A 178 -22.38 -2.47 11.64
C VAL A 178 -23.20 -3.56 12.30
N ILE A 179 -22.52 -4.58 12.81
CA ILE A 179 -23.09 -5.74 13.49
C ILE A 179 -22.50 -5.77 14.89
N GLU A 180 -23.32 -5.63 15.90
CA GLU A 180 -22.90 -5.83 17.28
C GLU A 180 -22.71 -7.33 17.55
N LEU A 181 -21.56 -7.68 18.12
CA LEU A 181 -21.23 -9.05 18.51
C LEU A 181 -21.48 -9.19 20.01
N ILE A 182 -22.48 -10.01 20.35
CA ILE A 182 -22.90 -10.28 21.72
C ILE A 182 -21.93 -11.24 22.42
#